data_a25ad60f6b442b1d7667980e630466a9
#
_entry.id   a25ad60f6b442b1d7667980e630466a9
#
_cell.length_a   1.000
_cell.length_b   1.000
_cell.length_c   1.000
_cell.angle_alpha   90.00
_cell.angle_beta   90.00
_cell.angle_gamma   90.00
#
_symmetry.space_group_name_H-M   'P 1'
#
loop_
_entity.id
_entity.type
_entity.pdbx_description
1 polymer ?
#
loop_
_entity_poly.entity_id
_entity_poly.type
_entity_poly.pdbx_seq_one_letter_code
_entity_poly.pdbx_strand_id
1 'polypeptide(L)'
;SKSGVLVKGSNYLEILANTEIVVFDKTGTLTKGSFAVTELRTEGVSKDQLLEIAAYAEDYSNHPISQSIKKAYNKVIDSSRIQDVQEIAGHGVHAIIDGQSVFAGNTKLMELEGITIPYTSDVGTLIYIAVDNKYWGHIVIEDEIKPDAAEAITSLKSCGVRQTIMLTGDSDAVGQKVASKLGLDHAYTELLPADKVERVERLL
;
A
#
# COMPACT_ATOMS: atom_id res chain seq x y z
N SER A 1 -17.16 27.18 -1.57
CA SER A 1 -16.60 27.42 -0.24
C SER A 1 -15.07 27.42 -0.34
N LYS A 2 -14.40 28.30 0.40
CA LYS A 2 -12.93 28.38 0.41
C LYS A 2 -12.26 27.13 1.00
N SER A 3 -13.00 26.32 1.77
CA SER A 3 -12.51 25.13 2.47
C SER A 3 -12.92 23.81 1.81
N GLY A 4 -13.45 23.83 0.58
CA GLY A 4 -13.89 22.61 -0.15
C GLY A 4 -15.11 21.91 0.43
N VAL A 5 -15.75 22.45 1.48
CA VAL A 5 -16.90 21.86 2.18
C VAL A 5 -18.16 22.68 1.91
N LEU A 6 -19.25 22.02 1.49
CA LEU A 6 -20.58 22.60 1.35
C LEU A 6 -21.48 22.12 2.51
N VAL A 7 -21.89 23.04 3.39
CA VAL A 7 -22.83 22.72 4.47
C VAL A 7 -24.22 23.11 4.02
N LYS A 8 -25.16 22.16 4.00
CA LYS A 8 -26.52 22.34 3.45
C LYS A 8 -27.54 22.92 4.45
N GLY A 9 -27.10 23.36 5.62
CA GLY A 9 -27.96 23.98 6.62
C GLY A 9 -27.23 24.26 7.92
N SER A 10 -27.66 25.24 8.72
CA SER A 10 -27.03 25.62 9.98
C SER A 10 -27.12 24.52 11.06
N ASN A 11 -28.19 23.73 11.05
CA ASN A 11 -28.35 22.56 11.94
C ASN A 11 -27.23 21.54 11.78
N TYR A 12 -26.66 21.36 10.58
CA TYR A 12 -25.53 20.46 10.36
C TYR A 12 -24.25 20.96 11.01
N LEU A 13 -24.04 22.28 11.13
CA LEU A 13 -22.91 22.85 11.82
C LEU A 13 -22.97 22.54 13.34
N GLU A 14 -24.17 22.61 13.91
CA GLU A 14 -24.38 22.28 15.32
C GLU A 14 -24.16 20.78 15.59
N ILE A 15 -24.64 19.90 14.72
CA ILE A 15 -24.40 18.45 14.79
C ILE A 15 -22.89 18.16 14.70
N LEU A 16 -22.18 18.77 13.74
CA LEU A 16 -20.74 18.60 13.57
C LEU A 16 -19.97 19.09 14.81
N ALA A 17 -20.38 20.20 15.42
CA ALA A 17 -19.76 20.74 16.63
C ALA A 17 -19.91 19.80 17.85
N ASN A 18 -20.94 18.95 17.87
CA ASN A 18 -21.20 17.98 18.95
C ASN A 18 -20.80 16.55 18.57
N THR A 19 -20.03 16.36 17.49
CA THR A 19 -19.61 15.02 17.06
C THR A 19 -18.62 14.42 18.05
N GLU A 20 -18.95 13.27 18.62
CA GLU A 20 -18.12 12.55 19.56
C GLU A 20 -17.30 11.43 18.91
N ILE A 21 -17.82 10.81 17.86
CA ILE A 21 -17.19 9.69 17.15
C ILE A 21 -17.05 10.03 15.69
N VAL A 22 -15.85 9.84 15.14
CA VAL A 22 -15.59 9.99 13.70
C VAL A 22 -15.09 8.66 13.15
N VAL A 23 -15.79 8.18 12.10
CA VAL A 23 -15.48 6.93 11.43
C VAL A 23 -14.94 7.23 10.04
N PHE A 24 -13.77 6.69 9.74
CA PHE A 24 -13.08 6.87 8.45
C PHE A 24 -13.07 5.58 7.65
N ASP A 25 -13.28 5.68 6.36
CA ASP A 25 -12.78 4.67 5.43
C ASP A 25 -11.27 4.85 5.24
N LYS A 26 -10.52 3.76 4.96
CA LYS A 26 -9.09 3.84 4.73
C LYS A 26 -8.78 4.39 3.34
N THR A 27 -9.17 3.63 2.32
CA THR A 27 -8.73 3.85 0.93
C THR A 27 -9.38 5.08 0.31
N GLY A 28 -8.57 6.00 -0.19
CA GLY A 28 -9.05 7.26 -0.78
C GLY A 28 -9.47 8.33 0.24
N THR A 29 -9.63 7.99 1.52
CA THR A 29 -9.98 8.92 2.61
C THR A 29 -8.77 9.26 3.47
N LEU A 30 -8.24 8.31 4.22
CA LEU A 30 -6.99 8.47 5.00
C LEU A 30 -5.75 8.27 4.14
N THR A 31 -5.90 7.53 3.05
CA THR A 31 -4.88 7.28 2.05
C THR A 31 -5.25 7.94 0.72
N LYS A 32 -4.29 8.01 -0.19
CA LYS A 32 -4.49 8.60 -1.53
C LYS A 32 -5.23 7.65 -2.51
N GLY A 33 -5.34 6.36 -2.17
CA GLY A 33 -5.79 5.33 -3.10
C GLY A 33 -4.73 5.04 -4.19
N SER A 34 -3.48 5.36 -3.91
CA SER A 34 -2.34 5.11 -4.80
C SER A 34 -1.24 4.34 -4.09
N PHE A 35 -0.70 3.34 -4.77
CA PHE A 35 0.39 2.54 -4.25
C PHE A 35 1.73 3.28 -4.29
N ALA A 36 2.55 3.05 -3.28
CA ALA A 36 3.92 3.55 -3.22
C ALA A 36 4.86 2.50 -2.62
N VAL A 37 6.10 2.47 -3.10
CA VAL A 37 7.19 1.73 -2.47
C VAL A 37 7.51 2.40 -1.14
N THR A 38 7.35 1.67 -0.05
CA THR A 38 7.60 2.18 1.31
C THR A 38 8.89 1.66 1.91
N GLU A 39 9.29 0.42 1.55
CA GLU A 39 10.52 -0.18 2.03
C GLU A 39 11.19 -1.05 0.96
N LEU A 40 12.52 -1.13 1.02
CA LEU A 40 13.37 -2.01 0.22
C LEU A 40 14.22 -2.85 1.17
N ARG A 41 14.03 -4.16 1.14
CA ARG A 41 14.81 -5.15 1.89
C ARG A 41 15.73 -5.88 0.91
N THR A 42 17.02 -5.83 1.13
CA THR A 42 18.01 -6.37 0.21
C THR A 42 18.86 -7.46 0.86
N GLU A 43 19.27 -8.44 0.06
CA GLU A 43 20.22 -9.47 0.45
C GLU A 43 21.36 -9.54 -0.60
N GLY A 44 22.55 -9.12 -0.18
CA GLY A 44 23.75 -9.15 -1.01
C GLY A 44 23.85 -8.10 -2.13
N VAL A 45 22.86 -7.21 -2.25
CA VAL A 45 22.80 -6.14 -3.27
C VAL A 45 22.41 -4.81 -2.65
N SER A 46 22.63 -3.71 -3.36
CA SER A 46 22.18 -2.38 -2.91
C SER A 46 20.69 -2.19 -3.18
N LYS A 47 20.05 -1.24 -2.45
CA LYS A 47 18.67 -0.85 -2.68
C LYS A 47 18.44 -0.32 -4.11
N ASP A 48 19.39 0.42 -4.64
CA ASP A 48 19.31 0.96 -5.99
C ASP A 48 19.33 -0.16 -7.04
N GLN A 49 20.18 -1.17 -6.87
CA GLN A 49 20.22 -2.35 -7.76
C GLN A 49 18.93 -3.16 -7.69
N LEU A 50 18.39 -3.40 -6.47
CA LEU A 50 17.11 -4.09 -6.32
C LEU A 50 15.97 -3.35 -7.01
N LEU A 51 15.89 -2.03 -6.80
CA LEU A 51 14.84 -1.21 -7.38
C LEU A 51 14.97 -1.08 -8.91
N GLU A 52 16.21 -0.97 -9.42
CA GLU A 52 16.48 -0.96 -10.85
C GLU A 52 15.97 -2.23 -11.51
N ILE A 53 16.43 -3.40 -11.05
CA ILE A 53 16.08 -4.67 -11.68
C ILE A 53 14.56 -4.94 -11.59
N ALA A 54 13.92 -4.55 -10.48
CA ALA A 54 12.47 -4.65 -10.34
C ALA A 54 11.73 -3.74 -11.31
N ALA A 55 12.18 -2.50 -11.51
CA ALA A 55 11.57 -1.56 -12.45
C ALA A 55 11.69 -2.06 -13.90
N TYR A 56 12.83 -2.64 -14.26
CA TYR A 56 13.03 -3.26 -15.57
C TYR A 56 12.15 -4.48 -15.78
N ALA A 57 12.00 -5.38 -14.79
CA ALA A 57 11.14 -6.55 -14.87
C ALA A 57 9.65 -6.15 -15.05
N GLU A 58 9.24 -5.07 -14.41
CA GLU A 58 7.85 -4.57 -14.42
C GLU A 58 7.57 -3.54 -15.52
N ASP A 59 8.52 -3.30 -16.46
CA ASP A 59 8.38 -2.21 -17.43
C ASP A 59 7.17 -2.38 -18.35
N TYR A 60 6.89 -3.58 -18.79
CA TYR A 60 5.76 -3.87 -19.67
C TYR A 60 4.39 -3.94 -18.98
N SER A 61 4.37 -3.95 -17.65
CA SER A 61 3.12 -4.01 -16.87
C SER A 61 2.53 -2.62 -16.61
N ASN A 62 1.20 -2.53 -16.80
CA ASN A 62 0.41 -1.34 -16.44
C ASN A 62 -0.29 -1.48 -15.08
N HIS A 63 0.00 -2.54 -14.34
CA HIS A 63 -0.60 -2.75 -13.02
C HIS A 63 -0.20 -1.61 -12.06
N PRO A 64 -1.09 -1.13 -11.16
CA PRO A 64 -0.78 -0.04 -10.22
C PRO A 64 0.47 -0.28 -9.35
N ILE A 65 0.74 -1.53 -9.00
CA ILE A 65 1.96 -1.95 -8.27
C ILE A 65 3.20 -1.72 -9.12
N SER A 66 3.19 -2.18 -10.38
CA SER A 66 4.29 -2.00 -11.33
C SER A 66 4.58 -0.51 -11.56
N GLN A 67 3.51 0.29 -11.70
CA GLN A 67 3.64 1.75 -11.82
C GLN A 67 4.28 2.38 -10.59
N SER A 68 3.98 1.87 -9.38
CA SER A 68 4.59 2.37 -8.15
C SER A 68 6.09 2.08 -8.08
N ILE A 69 6.52 0.92 -8.55
CA ILE A 69 7.94 0.53 -8.64
C ILE A 69 8.67 1.42 -9.65
N LYS A 70 8.10 1.59 -10.86
CA LYS A 70 8.67 2.48 -11.90
C LYS A 70 8.76 3.93 -11.43
N LYS A 71 7.75 4.42 -10.74
CA LYS A 71 7.75 5.76 -10.14
C LYS A 71 8.83 5.92 -9.07
N ALA A 72 9.04 4.90 -8.23
CA ALA A 72 10.08 4.92 -7.21
C ALA A 72 11.50 4.90 -7.82
N TYR A 73 11.70 4.12 -8.88
CA TYR A 73 12.95 4.07 -9.64
C TYR A 73 13.29 5.43 -10.26
N ASN A 74 12.28 6.14 -10.78
CA ASN A 74 12.36 7.53 -11.29
C ASN A 74 13.53 7.81 -12.25
N LYS A 75 13.94 6.82 -13.05
CA LYS A 75 14.95 6.94 -14.11
C LYS A 75 14.38 6.38 -15.41
N VAL A 76 15.00 6.73 -16.53
CA VAL A 76 14.64 6.17 -17.82
C VAL A 76 15.02 4.69 -17.86
N ILE A 77 14.07 3.85 -18.24
CA ILE A 77 14.30 2.41 -18.46
C ILE A 77 14.74 2.23 -19.91
N ASP A 78 15.89 1.61 -20.09
CA ASP A 78 16.38 1.22 -21.41
C ASP A 78 15.80 -0.16 -21.76
N SER A 79 14.69 -0.16 -22.51
CA SER A 79 14.00 -1.38 -22.90
C SER A 79 14.85 -2.32 -23.80
N SER A 80 15.97 -1.85 -24.36
CA SER A 80 16.87 -2.69 -25.12
C SER A 80 17.62 -3.73 -24.28
N ARG A 81 17.68 -3.50 -22.95
CA ARG A 81 18.26 -4.43 -21.96
C ARG A 81 17.30 -5.55 -21.57
N ILE A 82 16.01 -5.44 -21.94
CA ILE A 82 14.95 -6.36 -21.53
C ILE A 82 14.62 -7.32 -22.68
N GLN A 83 14.60 -8.60 -22.37
CA GLN A 83 14.26 -9.68 -23.31
C GLN A 83 13.31 -10.68 -22.67
N ASP A 84 12.55 -11.41 -23.47
CA ASP A 84 11.74 -12.57 -23.06
C ASP A 84 10.86 -12.33 -21.84
N VAL A 85 10.08 -11.24 -21.85
CA VAL A 85 9.16 -10.91 -20.75
C VAL A 85 7.95 -11.84 -20.79
N GLN A 86 7.70 -12.52 -19.68
CA GLN A 86 6.58 -13.41 -19.47
C GLN A 86 5.80 -12.99 -18.21
N GLU A 87 4.53 -12.64 -18.37
CA GLU A 87 3.63 -12.47 -17.24
C GLU A 87 3.09 -13.83 -16.78
N ILE A 88 3.29 -14.15 -15.51
CA ILE A 88 2.78 -15.37 -14.86
C ILE A 88 1.55 -14.97 -14.07
N ALA A 89 0.37 -15.25 -14.66
CA ALA A 89 -0.91 -14.75 -14.17
C ALA A 89 -1.13 -15.00 -12.67
N GLY A 90 -1.36 -13.92 -11.91
CA GLY A 90 -1.57 -13.96 -10.47
C GLY A 90 -0.33 -14.23 -9.62
N HIS A 91 0.86 -14.31 -10.22
CA HIS A 91 2.10 -14.65 -9.52
C HIS A 91 3.18 -13.56 -9.67
N GLY A 92 3.33 -12.98 -10.87
CA GLY A 92 4.33 -11.97 -11.15
C GLY A 92 4.86 -12.05 -12.57
N VAL A 93 6.12 -11.68 -12.75
CA VAL A 93 6.78 -11.56 -14.06
C VAL A 93 8.12 -12.30 -14.03
N HIS A 94 8.44 -12.94 -15.14
CA HIS A 94 9.78 -13.41 -15.50
C HIS A 94 10.30 -12.58 -16.67
N ALA A 95 11.54 -12.14 -16.62
CA ALA A 95 12.19 -11.43 -17.72
C ALA A 95 13.68 -11.78 -17.78
N ILE A 96 14.26 -11.65 -18.97
CA ILE A 96 15.73 -11.67 -19.14
C ILE A 96 16.20 -10.23 -19.22
N ILE A 97 17.04 -9.80 -18.29
CA ILE A 97 17.58 -8.43 -18.23
C ILE A 97 19.10 -8.51 -18.22
N ASP A 98 19.73 -7.91 -19.23
CA ASP A 98 21.19 -8.01 -19.44
C ASP A 98 21.70 -9.46 -19.46
N GLY A 99 20.91 -10.39 -19.98
CA GLY A 99 21.23 -11.82 -20.01
C GLY A 99 21.02 -12.58 -18.72
N GLN A 100 20.58 -11.93 -17.65
CA GLN A 100 20.23 -12.56 -16.37
C GLN A 100 18.74 -12.88 -16.30
N SER A 101 18.40 -14.05 -15.72
CA SER A 101 17.01 -14.46 -15.47
C SER A 101 16.49 -13.76 -14.21
N VAL A 102 15.45 -12.94 -14.36
CA VAL A 102 14.87 -12.12 -13.29
C VAL A 102 13.42 -12.54 -13.03
N PHE A 103 13.11 -12.82 -11.79
CA PHE A 103 11.76 -13.06 -11.31
C PHE A 103 11.34 -11.93 -10.36
N ALA A 104 10.17 -11.34 -10.63
CA ALA A 104 9.55 -10.33 -9.79
C ALA A 104 8.11 -10.74 -9.48
N GLY A 105 7.75 -11.00 -8.22
CA GLY A 105 6.40 -11.43 -7.89
C GLY A 105 6.16 -11.82 -6.45
N ASN A 106 5.07 -12.54 -6.20
CA ASN A 106 4.67 -12.97 -4.87
C ASN A 106 5.40 -14.25 -4.40
N THR A 107 5.09 -14.71 -3.18
CA THR A 107 5.67 -15.94 -2.62
C THR A 107 5.42 -17.16 -3.48
N LYS A 108 4.26 -17.24 -4.13
CA LYS A 108 3.90 -18.39 -4.98
C LYS A 108 4.81 -18.48 -6.21
N LEU A 109 5.20 -17.33 -6.79
CA LEU A 109 6.17 -17.34 -7.89
C LEU A 109 7.52 -17.90 -7.42
N MET A 110 8.00 -17.47 -6.25
CA MET A 110 9.27 -17.95 -5.69
C MET A 110 9.22 -19.46 -5.40
N GLU A 111 8.11 -19.95 -4.88
CA GLU A 111 7.89 -21.39 -4.64
C GLU A 111 7.89 -22.20 -5.95
N LEU A 112 7.22 -21.73 -6.99
CA LEU A 112 7.17 -22.38 -8.31
C LEU A 112 8.56 -22.51 -8.94
N GLU A 113 9.40 -21.49 -8.77
CA GLU A 113 10.75 -21.47 -9.30
C GLU A 113 11.79 -22.09 -8.35
N GLY A 114 11.34 -22.63 -7.22
CA GLY A 114 12.22 -23.29 -6.23
C GLY A 114 13.18 -22.31 -5.54
N ILE A 115 12.83 -21.04 -5.49
CA ILE A 115 13.64 -19.97 -4.86
C ILE A 115 13.30 -19.88 -3.39
N THR A 116 14.28 -20.10 -2.54
CA THR A 116 14.11 -19.96 -1.09
C THR A 116 14.13 -18.48 -0.70
N ILE A 117 13.07 -18.05 -0.03
CA ILE A 117 12.95 -16.69 0.51
C ILE A 117 12.98 -16.72 2.04
N PRO A 118 13.57 -15.73 2.71
CA PRO A 118 13.55 -15.65 4.17
C PRO A 118 12.13 -15.30 4.66
N TYR A 119 11.83 -15.74 5.89
CA TYR A 119 10.63 -15.26 6.58
C TYR A 119 10.74 -13.74 6.81
N THR A 120 9.63 -13.04 6.57
CA THR A 120 9.52 -11.61 6.88
C THR A 120 8.26 -11.31 7.68
N SER A 121 8.35 -10.34 8.58
CA SER A 121 7.21 -9.74 9.28
C SER A 121 6.77 -8.42 8.62
N ASP A 122 7.31 -8.07 7.46
CA ASP A 122 6.92 -6.87 6.74
C ASP A 122 5.45 -6.97 6.31
N VAL A 123 4.75 -5.85 6.44
CA VAL A 123 3.30 -5.76 6.23
C VAL A 123 3.03 -4.86 5.03
N GLY A 124 2.25 -5.35 4.08
CA GLY A 124 1.94 -4.68 2.82
C GLY A 124 1.85 -5.67 1.66
N THR A 125 1.82 -5.17 0.44
CA THR A 125 2.04 -5.99 -0.74
C THR A 125 3.54 -6.20 -0.94
N LEU A 126 3.99 -7.45 -0.89
CA LEU A 126 5.39 -7.80 -1.03
C LEU A 126 5.67 -8.31 -2.43
N ILE A 127 6.64 -7.68 -3.09
CA ILE A 127 7.17 -8.14 -4.38
C ILE A 127 8.59 -8.64 -4.15
N TYR A 128 8.76 -9.95 -4.25
CA TYR A 128 10.05 -10.61 -4.11
C TYR A 128 10.79 -10.56 -5.44
N ILE A 129 12.10 -10.31 -5.36
CA ILE A 129 12.97 -10.22 -6.52
C ILE A 129 14.05 -11.29 -6.40
N ALA A 130 14.20 -12.06 -7.48
CA ALA A 130 15.28 -13.02 -7.61
C ALA A 130 15.96 -12.88 -8.96
N VAL A 131 17.28 -13.09 -8.98
CA VAL A 131 18.11 -13.04 -10.18
C VAL A 131 18.96 -14.31 -10.24
N ASP A 132 18.93 -15.00 -11.38
CA ASP A 132 19.62 -16.28 -11.60
C ASP A 132 19.35 -17.27 -10.44
N ASN A 133 18.05 -17.43 -10.09
CA ASN A 133 17.55 -18.29 -9.01
C ASN A 133 18.07 -17.94 -7.61
N LYS A 134 18.62 -16.74 -7.41
CA LYS A 134 19.04 -16.26 -6.08
C LYS A 134 18.15 -15.12 -5.64
N TYR A 135 17.64 -15.21 -4.41
CA TYR A 135 16.88 -14.12 -3.79
C TYR A 135 17.78 -12.89 -3.60
N TRP A 136 17.33 -11.74 -4.09
CA TRP A 136 18.00 -10.44 -3.96
C TRP A 136 17.35 -9.53 -2.94
N GLY A 137 16.08 -9.78 -2.65
CA GLY A 137 15.34 -8.94 -1.73
C GLY A 137 13.86 -8.89 -2.03
N HIS A 138 13.15 -8.03 -1.30
CA HIS A 138 11.76 -7.72 -1.60
C HIS A 138 11.45 -6.24 -1.43
N ILE A 139 10.40 -5.82 -2.13
CA ILE A 139 9.87 -4.47 -2.13
C ILE A 139 8.55 -4.49 -1.37
N VAL A 140 8.39 -3.60 -0.40
CA VAL A 140 7.13 -3.39 0.32
C VAL A 140 6.37 -2.26 -0.34
N ILE A 141 5.13 -2.53 -0.74
CA ILE A 141 4.26 -1.57 -1.40
C ILE A 141 3.00 -1.41 -0.56
N GLU A 142 2.65 -0.16 -0.25
CA GLU A 142 1.47 0.19 0.55
C GLU A 142 0.69 1.31 -0.14
N ASP A 143 -0.58 1.45 0.26
CA ASP A 143 -1.38 2.61 -0.11
C ASP A 143 -0.86 3.84 0.64
N GLU A 144 -0.57 4.90 -0.08
CA GLU A 144 0.10 6.09 0.45
C GLU A 144 -0.84 6.87 1.39
N ILE A 145 -0.45 7.00 2.66
CA ILE A 145 -1.17 7.83 3.64
C ILE A 145 -1.10 9.29 3.19
N LYS A 146 -2.24 10.01 3.27
CA LYS A 146 -2.26 11.44 2.99
C LYS A 146 -1.38 12.21 3.98
N PRO A 147 -0.61 13.19 3.53
CA PRO A 147 0.37 13.89 4.38
C PRO A 147 -0.28 14.63 5.56
N ASP A 148 -1.53 15.06 5.40
CA ASP A 148 -2.33 15.81 6.38
C ASP A 148 -3.22 14.92 7.26
N ALA A 149 -3.28 13.60 7.03
CA ALA A 149 -4.21 12.71 7.74
C ALA A 149 -3.94 12.65 9.24
N ALA A 150 -2.68 12.54 9.66
CA ALA A 150 -2.34 12.47 11.09
C ALA A 150 -2.64 13.79 11.83
N GLU A 151 -2.36 14.92 11.17
CA GLU A 151 -2.68 16.25 11.70
C GLU A 151 -4.19 16.45 11.81
N ALA A 152 -4.96 16.02 10.81
CA ALA A 152 -6.41 16.09 10.82
C ALA A 152 -7.01 15.29 11.99
N ILE A 153 -6.52 14.08 12.25
CA ILE A 153 -6.97 13.23 13.38
C ILE A 153 -6.65 13.91 14.71
N THR A 154 -5.44 14.44 14.86
CA THR A 154 -5.04 15.16 16.06
C THR A 154 -5.90 16.39 16.30
N SER A 155 -6.22 17.14 15.25
CA SER A 155 -7.09 18.32 15.30
C SER A 155 -8.52 17.96 15.69
N LEU A 156 -9.08 16.87 15.16
CA LEU A 156 -10.41 16.39 15.55
C LEU A 156 -10.47 16.06 17.04
N LYS A 157 -9.47 15.36 17.58
CA LYS A 157 -9.37 15.06 19.02
C LYS A 157 -9.29 16.34 19.85
N SER A 158 -8.54 17.33 19.41
CA SER A 158 -8.43 18.64 20.06
C SER A 158 -9.74 19.42 20.04
N CYS A 159 -10.61 19.16 19.05
CA CYS A 159 -11.94 19.76 18.95
C CYS A 159 -13.02 19.02 19.77
N GLY A 160 -12.66 17.98 20.53
CA GLY A 160 -13.59 17.27 21.42
C GLY A 160 -14.08 15.92 20.90
N VAL A 161 -13.61 15.46 19.74
CA VAL A 161 -13.88 14.09 19.26
C VAL A 161 -13.24 13.09 20.22
N ARG A 162 -14.06 12.21 20.78
CA ARG A 162 -13.65 11.23 21.79
C ARG A 162 -13.06 9.96 21.18
N GLN A 163 -13.56 9.57 20.01
CA GLN A 163 -13.11 8.36 19.32
C GLN A 163 -12.93 8.61 17.83
N THR A 164 -11.80 8.15 17.31
CA THR A 164 -11.47 8.11 15.88
C THR A 164 -11.30 6.67 15.46
N ILE A 165 -12.10 6.22 14.50
CA ILE A 165 -12.24 4.81 14.13
C ILE A 165 -11.97 4.67 12.64
N MET A 166 -11.20 3.67 12.24
CA MET A 166 -11.02 3.31 10.83
C MET A 166 -11.73 2.00 10.50
N LEU A 167 -12.41 1.95 9.36
CA LEU A 167 -12.97 0.74 8.76
C LEU A 167 -12.24 0.41 7.48
N THR A 168 -11.76 -0.83 7.32
CA THR A 168 -11.06 -1.27 6.11
C THR A 168 -11.34 -2.73 5.79
N GLY A 169 -11.28 -3.08 4.50
CA GLY A 169 -11.27 -4.47 4.04
C GLY A 169 -9.89 -5.14 4.06
N ASP A 170 -8.83 -4.37 4.40
CA ASP A 170 -7.48 -4.92 4.45
C ASP A 170 -7.29 -5.90 5.61
N SER A 171 -6.20 -6.67 5.56
CA SER A 171 -5.80 -7.55 6.66
C SER A 171 -5.56 -6.77 7.96
N ASP A 172 -5.69 -7.47 9.07
CA ASP A 172 -5.52 -6.86 10.40
C ASP A 172 -4.14 -6.21 10.55
N ALA A 173 -3.08 -6.87 10.11
CA ALA A 173 -1.73 -6.33 10.18
C ALA A 173 -1.58 -4.99 9.43
N VAL A 174 -2.17 -4.86 8.23
CA VAL A 174 -2.15 -3.60 7.45
C VAL A 174 -2.97 -2.52 8.15
N GLY A 175 -4.18 -2.85 8.58
CA GLY A 175 -5.07 -1.91 9.25
C GLY A 175 -4.50 -1.36 10.56
N GLN A 176 -3.98 -2.23 11.43
CA GLN A 176 -3.38 -1.81 12.69
C GLN A 176 -2.12 -0.96 12.49
N LYS A 177 -1.29 -1.27 11.47
CA LYS A 177 -0.12 -0.45 11.11
C LYS A 177 -0.54 0.98 10.73
N VAL A 178 -1.57 1.13 9.90
CA VAL A 178 -2.08 2.44 9.50
C VAL A 178 -2.69 3.19 10.68
N ALA A 179 -3.51 2.53 11.47
CA ALA A 179 -4.15 3.13 12.66
C ALA A 179 -3.10 3.65 13.65
N SER A 180 -2.08 2.86 13.93
CA SER A 180 -0.97 3.26 14.81
C SER A 180 -0.21 4.48 14.28
N LYS A 181 0.11 4.50 12.96
CA LYS A 181 0.79 5.63 12.33
C LYS A 181 -0.02 6.93 12.40
N LEU A 182 -1.35 6.83 12.32
CA LEU A 182 -2.25 7.98 12.31
C LEU A 182 -2.73 8.39 13.71
N GLY A 183 -2.48 7.58 14.75
CA GLY A 183 -2.95 7.81 16.09
C GLY A 183 -4.47 7.64 16.24
N LEU A 184 -5.07 6.73 15.46
CA LEU A 184 -6.48 6.36 15.60
C LEU A 184 -6.70 5.52 16.86
N ASP A 185 -7.90 5.62 17.44
CA ASP A 185 -8.23 4.88 18.66
C ASP A 185 -8.60 3.43 18.36
N HIS A 186 -9.26 3.19 17.23
CA HIS A 186 -9.65 1.83 16.79
C HIS A 186 -9.50 1.64 15.29
N ALA A 187 -9.20 0.40 14.88
CA ALA A 187 -9.29 -0.06 13.49
C ALA A 187 -10.06 -1.37 13.44
N TYR A 188 -11.08 -1.43 12.61
CA TYR A 188 -11.79 -2.64 12.26
C TYR A 188 -11.41 -3.05 10.84
N THR A 189 -10.91 -4.24 10.70
CA THR A 189 -10.22 -4.77 9.54
C THR A 189 -10.98 -5.94 8.93
N GLU A 190 -10.60 -6.39 7.74
CA GLU A 190 -11.18 -7.55 7.04
C GLU A 190 -12.69 -7.44 6.81
N LEU A 191 -13.20 -6.19 6.72
CA LEU A 191 -14.63 -5.91 6.60
C LEU A 191 -15.08 -5.95 5.13
N LEU A 192 -16.16 -6.65 4.86
CA LEU A 192 -16.91 -6.51 3.63
C LEU A 192 -17.72 -5.19 3.63
N PRO A 193 -18.18 -4.71 2.48
CA PRO A 193 -18.98 -3.48 2.42
C PRO A 193 -20.20 -3.47 3.35
N ALA A 194 -20.91 -4.59 3.48
CA ALA A 194 -22.04 -4.74 4.40
C ALA A 194 -21.65 -4.64 5.87
N ASP A 195 -20.48 -5.24 6.24
CA ASP A 195 -19.99 -5.21 7.61
C ASP A 195 -19.63 -3.79 8.06
N LYS A 196 -19.13 -2.96 7.13
CA LYS A 196 -18.85 -1.54 7.41
C LYS A 196 -20.13 -0.79 7.82
N VAL A 197 -21.24 -1.02 7.12
CA VAL A 197 -22.53 -0.40 7.44
C VAL A 197 -23.01 -0.85 8.83
N GLU A 198 -23.06 -2.16 9.06
CA GLU A 198 -23.47 -2.73 10.36
C GLU A 198 -22.61 -2.19 11.51
N ARG A 199 -21.29 -2.04 11.27
CA ARG A 199 -20.39 -1.51 12.29
C ARG A 199 -20.69 -0.06 12.64
N VAL A 200 -21.01 0.78 11.64
CA VAL A 200 -21.41 2.17 11.87
C VAL A 200 -22.74 2.23 12.63
N GLU A 201 -23.72 1.41 12.28
CA GLU A 201 -25.02 1.34 12.97
C GLU A 201 -24.89 0.95 14.46
N ARG A 202 -23.92 0.10 14.78
CA ARG A 202 -23.63 -0.28 16.20
C ARG A 202 -22.94 0.80 17.01
N LEU A 203 -22.38 1.83 16.37
CA LEU A 203 -21.71 2.94 17.04
C LEU A 203 -22.68 4.11 17.33
N LEU A 204 -23.87 4.08 16.73
CA LEU A 204 -24.97 5.04 16.94
C LEU A 204 -25.82 4.63 18.13
#